data_00a1d2586054f115dce66e9b9a115633
#
_entry.id   00a1d2586054f115dce66e9b9a115633
#
_cell.length_a   1.000
_cell.length_b   1.000
_cell.length_c   1.000
_cell.angle_alpha   90.00
_cell.angle_beta   90.00
_cell.angle_gamma   90.00
#
_symmetry.space_group_name_H-M   'P 1'
#
loop_
_entity.id
_entity.type
_entity.pdbx_description
1 polymer ?
#
loop_
_entity_poly.entity_id
_entity_poly.type
_entity_poly.pdbx_seq_one_letter_code
_entity_poly.pdbx_strand_id
1 'polypeptide(L)'
;MNPKKFPMPTGMLLKTDDEEKFLPFQNPTTYKDITVELKPNGEALRVYVTAGTTPVQRVTLYFADPLPEKAQVLGGVWERGYGDYEWRGYVPHRVMPWYFFLQSGNKTEAFGVHTQPAAMCWWTAESTGYSVYLDVRCGGLGVRLNGRTLCAAELCRAEYEDADGFTAMGEFFSVLSPNPILPKSPVYGANNWYHAYGHATEDDVLREAKALAELTEGLANRPWFIIDDCWQIDRADNYNGGPWRAGNKGFPDMPGLAKKLRESGIQPGIWVR
;
A
#
# COMPACT_ATOMS: atom_id res chain seq x y z
N MET A 1 3.08 -24.04 -1.95
CA MET A 1 3.98 -22.87 -2.11
C MET A 1 5.43 -23.33 -2.23
N ASN A 2 6.14 -22.83 -3.20
CA ASN A 2 7.58 -23.08 -3.41
C ASN A 2 8.29 -21.71 -3.46
N PRO A 3 8.91 -21.24 -2.34
CA PRO A 3 9.66 -20.00 -2.34
C PRO A 3 10.78 -20.04 -3.38
N LYS A 4 10.97 -18.96 -4.09
CA LYS A 4 12.00 -18.84 -5.13
C LYS A 4 13.00 -17.76 -4.75
N LYS A 5 14.26 -18.06 -4.92
CA LYS A 5 15.33 -17.08 -4.77
C LYS A 5 15.10 -15.91 -5.75
N PHE A 6 15.17 -14.71 -5.24
CA PHE A 6 15.02 -13.51 -6.06
C PHE A 6 16.27 -13.32 -6.93
N PRO A 7 16.16 -13.11 -8.26
CA PRO A 7 17.32 -12.87 -9.12
C PRO A 7 17.95 -11.51 -8.82
N MET A 8 19.18 -11.31 -9.29
CA MET A 8 19.81 -9.99 -9.28
C MET A 8 19.28 -9.16 -10.46
N PRO A 9 19.06 -7.86 -10.28
CA PRO A 9 18.65 -6.98 -11.38
C PRO A 9 19.78 -6.82 -12.40
N THR A 10 19.41 -6.54 -13.63
CA THR A 10 20.36 -6.27 -14.72
C THR A 10 20.66 -4.79 -14.86
N GLY A 11 19.78 -3.93 -14.38
CA GLY A 11 19.92 -2.48 -14.45
C GLY A 11 19.23 -1.77 -13.30
N MET A 12 19.59 -0.51 -13.13
CA MET A 12 19.02 0.38 -12.13
C MET A 12 18.82 1.77 -12.73
N LEU A 13 17.67 2.40 -12.45
CA LEU A 13 17.44 3.82 -12.67
C LEU A 13 17.41 4.51 -11.31
N LEU A 14 18.33 5.42 -11.10
CA LEU A 14 18.39 6.26 -9.92
C LEU A 14 17.80 7.62 -10.23
N LYS A 15 16.82 8.06 -9.45
CA LYS A 15 16.22 9.39 -9.52
C LYS A 15 16.60 10.21 -8.29
N THR A 16 17.14 11.38 -8.52
CA THR A 16 17.43 12.41 -7.52
C THR A 16 16.56 13.64 -7.78
N ASP A 17 16.75 14.73 -7.02
CA ASP A 17 16.05 15.99 -7.29
C ASP A 17 16.49 16.62 -8.62
N ASP A 18 17.74 16.37 -9.04
CA ASP A 18 18.36 17.05 -10.18
C ASP A 18 18.38 16.23 -11.47
N GLU A 19 18.34 14.89 -11.38
CA GLU A 19 18.55 14.02 -12.54
C GLU A 19 17.95 12.61 -12.40
N GLU A 20 17.80 11.97 -13.53
CA GLU A 20 17.59 10.51 -13.62
C GLU A 20 18.79 9.86 -14.32
N LYS A 21 19.36 8.81 -13.71
CA LYS A 21 20.54 8.12 -14.24
C LYS A 21 20.33 6.63 -14.30
N PHE A 22 20.35 6.07 -15.53
CA PHE A 22 20.39 4.62 -15.73
C PHE A 22 21.83 4.11 -15.57
N LEU A 23 21.96 2.97 -14.87
CA LEU A 23 23.22 2.27 -14.63
C LEU A 23 23.02 0.76 -14.84
N PRO A 24 23.94 0.06 -15.52
CA PRO A 24 24.03 -1.39 -15.40
C PRO A 24 24.22 -1.75 -13.91
N PHE A 25 23.48 -2.76 -13.44
CA PHE A 25 23.56 -3.12 -12.02
C PHE A 25 24.75 -4.05 -11.77
N GLN A 26 25.58 -3.66 -10.80
CA GLN A 26 26.59 -4.50 -10.15
C GLN A 26 26.36 -4.38 -8.64
N ASN A 27 26.51 -5.43 -7.90
CA ASN A 27 26.20 -5.40 -6.47
C ASN A 27 27.46 -5.24 -5.61
N PRO A 28 27.66 -4.10 -4.89
CA PRO A 28 26.84 -2.90 -4.90
C PRO A 28 27.04 -2.04 -6.16
N THR A 29 26.06 -1.19 -6.49
CA THR A 29 26.19 -0.14 -7.51
C THR A 29 26.28 1.24 -6.83
N THR A 30 27.28 2.00 -7.19
CA THR A 30 27.53 3.35 -6.66
C THR A 30 27.47 4.39 -7.77
N TYR A 31 26.76 5.47 -7.52
CA TYR A 31 26.75 6.67 -8.36
C TYR A 31 26.81 7.92 -7.49
N LYS A 32 27.81 8.77 -7.69
CA LYS A 32 28.13 9.90 -6.81
C LYS A 32 28.32 9.40 -5.36
N ASP A 33 27.58 9.96 -4.43
CA ASP A 33 27.58 9.56 -3.00
C ASP A 33 26.43 8.59 -2.64
N ILE A 34 25.75 8.02 -3.65
CA ILE A 34 24.65 7.09 -3.47
C ILE A 34 25.11 5.67 -3.81
N THR A 35 24.90 4.75 -2.89
CA THR A 35 25.17 3.32 -3.07
C THR A 35 23.89 2.52 -2.88
N VAL A 36 23.60 1.65 -3.85
CA VAL A 36 22.52 0.66 -3.75
C VAL A 36 23.13 -0.72 -3.64
N GLU A 37 22.83 -1.41 -2.55
CA GLU A 37 23.34 -2.75 -2.24
C GLU A 37 22.18 -3.71 -2.00
N LEU A 38 22.24 -4.91 -2.57
CA LEU A 38 21.27 -5.96 -2.39
C LEU A 38 21.86 -7.09 -1.56
N LYS A 39 21.16 -7.49 -0.50
CA LYS A 39 21.58 -8.59 0.39
C LYS A 39 20.53 -9.69 0.44
N PRO A 40 20.88 -10.93 0.13
CA PRO A 40 20.00 -12.06 0.36
C PRO A 40 19.58 -12.16 1.83
N ASN A 41 18.30 -12.51 2.05
CA ASN A 41 17.74 -12.85 3.35
C ASN A 41 16.87 -14.10 3.19
N GLY A 42 17.48 -15.28 3.30
CA GLY A 42 16.86 -16.52 2.83
C GLY A 42 16.60 -16.46 1.33
N GLU A 43 15.36 -16.68 0.93
CA GLU A 43 14.91 -16.56 -0.48
C GLU A 43 14.57 -15.11 -0.88
N ALA A 44 14.38 -14.24 0.10
CA ALA A 44 14.08 -12.82 -0.13
C ALA A 44 15.35 -12.02 -0.44
N LEU A 45 15.17 -10.80 -0.97
CA LEU A 45 16.24 -9.91 -1.35
C LEU A 45 16.02 -8.52 -0.74
N ARG A 46 16.86 -8.12 0.21
CA ARG A 46 16.82 -6.78 0.82
C ARG A 46 17.53 -5.76 -0.04
N VAL A 47 16.88 -4.63 -0.23
CA VAL A 47 17.43 -3.49 -0.99
C VAL A 47 17.84 -2.39 -0.01
N TYR A 48 19.13 -2.11 0.05
CA TYR A 48 19.70 -1.06 0.87
C TYR A 48 20.12 0.13 0.02
N VAL A 49 19.80 1.33 0.50
CA VAL A 49 20.21 2.59 -0.11
C VAL A 49 20.99 3.40 0.92
N THR A 50 22.22 3.75 0.61
CA THR A 50 23.05 4.65 1.39
C THR A 50 23.34 5.89 0.55
N ALA A 51 23.19 7.07 1.10
CA ALA A 51 23.53 8.32 0.42
C ALA A 51 24.13 9.33 1.41
N GLY A 52 25.07 10.11 0.93
CA GLY A 52 25.59 11.26 1.67
C GLY A 52 24.61 12.42 1.68
N THR A 53 24.91 13.48 0.96
CA THR A 53 24.11 14.71 0.89
C THR A 53 23.15 14.78 -0.30
N THR A 54 23.34 13.93 -1.31
CA THR A 54 22.46 13.92 -2.49
C THR A 54 21.05 13.44 -2.13
N PRO A 55 19.99 14.21 -2.44
CA PRO A 55 18.62 13.82 -2.15
C PRO A 55 18.17 12.68 -3.08
N VAL A 56 17.79 11.54 -2.52
CA VAL A 56 17.28 10.39 -3.28
C VAL A 56 15.77 10.45 -3.36
N GLN A 57 15.22 10.37 -4.57
CA GLN A 57 13.78 10.27 -4.82
C GLN A 57 13.35 8.83 -4.99
N ARG A 58 13.99 8.09 -5.91
CA ARG A 58 13.54 6.73 -6.28
C ARG A 58 14.70 5.89 -6.81
N VAL A 59 14.66 4.62 -6.45
CA VAL A 59 15.46 3.56 -7.07
C VAL A 59 14.50 2.65 -7.83
N THR A 60 14.76 2.41 -9.13
CA THR A 60 14.04 1.42 -9.93
C THR A 60 15.03 0.31 -10.29
N LEU A 61 14.67 -0.94 -9.99
CA LEU A 61 15.46 -2.10 -10.34
C LEU A 61 14.80 -2.84 -11.50
N TYR A 62 15.57 -3.15 -12.55
CA TYR A 62 15.13 -3.83 -13.75
C TYR A 62 15.63 -5.28 -13.74
N PHE A 63 14.74 -6.22 -13.94
CA PHE A 63 15.02 -7.64 -14.02
C PHE A 63 14.70 -8.13 -15.42
N ALA A 64 15.73 -8.43 -16.21
CA ALA A 64 15.60 -9.08 -17.53
C ALA A 64 15.43 -10.59 -17.32
N ASP A 65 14.35 -10.98 -16.64
CA ASP A 65 13.97 -12.35 -16.32
C ASP A 65 12.67 -12.64 -17.10
N PRO A 66 12.75 -13.33 -18.26
CA PRO A 66 11.61 -13.52 -19.14
C PRO A 66 10.44 -14.20 -18.43
N LEU A 67 9.27 -13.64 -18.63
CA LEU A 67 8.01 -14.15 -18.10
C LEU A 67 7.22 -14.88 -19.18
N PRO A 68 6.28 -15.79 -18.86
CA PRO A 68 5.49 -16.51 -19.85
C PRO A 68 4.75 -15.56 -20.79
N GLU A 69 4.90 -15.72 -22.12
CA GLU A 69 4.29 -14.83 -23.13
C GLU A 69 2.76 -14.69 -22.99
N LYS A 70 2.09 -15.80 -22.61
CA LYS A 70 0.63 -15.88 -22.46
C LYS A 70 0.26 -16.03 -20.99
N ALA A 71 0.57 -15.04 -20.17
CA ALA A 71 0.16 -15.00 -18.77
C ALA A 71 -1.02 -14.06 -18.55
N GLN A 72 -1.83 -14.39 -17.56
CA GLN A 72 -2.74 -13.44 -16.93
C GLN A 72 -2.02 -12.80 -15.75
N VAL A 73 -2.08 -11.49 -15.66
CA VAL A 73 -1.41 -10.68 -14.64
C VAL A 73 -2.46 -10.03 -13.75
N LEU A 74 -2.35 -10.22 -12.45
CA LEU A 74 -3.11 -9.48 -11.44
C LEU A 74 -2.13 -8.69 -10.58
N GLY A 75 -2.34 -7.39 -10.46
CA GLY A 75 -1.52 -6.53 -9.59
C GLY A 75 -2.30 -5.96 -8.42
N GLY A 76 -1.59 -5.50 -7.42
CA GLY A 76 -2.16 -4.63 -6.40
C GLY A 76 -2.62 -3.29 -6.99
N VAL A 77 -3.39 -2.54 -6.23
CA VAL A 77 -3.88 -1.20 -6.57
C VAL A 77 -3.75 -0.29 -5.36
N TRP A 78 -3.56 1.02 -5.58
CA TRP A 78 -3.46 1.98 -4.48
C TRP A 78 -4.78 2.12 -3.73
N GLU A 79 -5.87 2.15 -4.48
CA GLU A 79 -7.22 2.30 -3.97
C GLU A 79 -8.14 1.29 -4.67
N ARG A 80 -8.67 0.33 -3.91
CA ARG A 80 -9.46 -0.77 -4.48
C ARG A 80 -10.75 -0.30 -5.17
N GLY A 81 -11.33 0.79 -4.71
CA GLY A 81 -12.54 1.34 -5.32
C GLY A 81 -12.34 1.94 -6.70
N TYR A 82 -11.12 2.30 -7.07
CA TYR A 82 -10.80 3.03 -8.29
C TYR A 82 -9.71 2.38 -9.13
N GLY A 83 -9.11 1.30 -8.66
CA GLY A 83 -7.99 0.64 -9.31
C GLY A 83 -8.41 -0.47 -10.26
N ASP A 84 -7.50 -0.80 -11.18
CA ASP A 84 -7.62 -1.95 -12.07
C ASP A 84 -7.22 -3.24 -11.33
N TYR A 85 -8.18 -3.84 -10.61
CA TYR A 85 -7.99 -5.07 -9.83
C TYR A 85 -8.59 -6.28 -10.56
N GLU A 86 -8.09 -6.52 -11.78
CA GLU A 86 -8.54 -7.59 -12.65
C GLU A 86 -7.37 -8.39 -13.21
N TRP A 87 -7.60 -9.68 -13.49
CA TRP A 87 -6.71 -10.51 -14.27
C TRP A 87 -6.73 -10.06 -15.73
N ARG A 88 -5.57 -9.69 -16.28
CA ARG A 88 -5.41 -9.24 -17.66
C ARG A 88 -4.11 -9.79 -18.25
N GLY A 89 -3.98 -9.77 -19.58
CA GLY A 89 -2.65 -9.90 -20.21
C GLY A 89 -1.72 -8.77 -19.79
N TYR A 90 -0.50 -8.78 -20.30
CA TYR A 90 0.44 -7.69 -20.04
C TYR A 90 -0.12 -6.36 -20.54
N VAL A 91 -0.17 -5.38 -19.64
CA VAL A 91 -0.57 -4.00 -19.94
C VAL A 91 0.66 -3.12 -19.74
N PRO A 92 1.20 -2.51 -20.80
CA PRO A 92 2.38 -1.65 -20.70
C PRO A 92 2.19 -0.56 -19.62
N HIS A 93 3.20 -0.40 -18.80
CA HIS A 93 3.24 0.60 -17.72
C HIS A 93 2.13 0.48 -16.65
N ARG A 94 1.42 -0.66 -16.57
CA ARG A 94 0.46 -0.90 -15.48
C ARG A 94 1.19 -0.83 -14.15
N VAL A 95 0.79 0.13 -13.32
CA VAL A 95 1.31 0.30 -11.96
C VAL A 95 0.63 -0.71 -11.05
N MET A 96 1.41 -1.59 -10.43
CA MET A 96 0.96 -2.64 -9.54
C MET A 96 1.60 -2.47 -8.16
N PRO A 97 0.97 -1.72 -7.24
CA PRO A 97 1.46 -1.52 -5.89
C PRO A 97 1.63 -2.83 -5.12
N TRP A 98 2.71 -2.93 -4.39
CA TRP A 98 3.06 -3.95 -3.39
C TRP A 98 3.32 -5.34 -3.94
N TYR A 99 2.48 -5.86 -4.86
CA TYR A 99 2.58 -7.21 -5.38
C TYR A 99 1.96 -7.35 -6.77
N PHE A 100 2.35 -8.41 -7.46
CA PHE A 100 1.63 -8.92 -8.63
C PHE A 100 1.75 -10.44 -8.73
N PHE A 101 0.80 -11.03 -9.45
CA PHE A 101 0.72 -12.45 -9.74
C PHE A 101 0.70 -12.66 -11.25
N LEU A 102 1.30 -13.77 -11.67
CA LEU A 102 1.26 -14.26 -13.03
C LEU A 102 0.64 -15.64 -13.04
N GLN A 103 -0.42 -15.85 -13.81
CA GLN A 103 -0.99 -17.17 -14.02
C GLN A 103 -0.78 -17.61 -15.46
N SER A 104 -0.16 -18.80 -15.65
CA SER A 104 0.06 -19.43 -16.94
C SER A 104 -0.18 -20.94 -16.81
N GLY A 105 -1.26 -21.43 -17.44
CA GLY A 105 -1.70 -22.81 -17.25
C GLY A 105 -2.08 -23.09 -15.80
N ASN A 106 -1.50 -24.14 -15.23
CA ASN A 106 -1.69 -24.57 -13.84
C ASN A 106 -0.68 -23.93 -12.86
N LYS A 107 0.15 -23.01 -13.33
CA LYS A 107 1.22 -22.38 -12.55
C LYS A 107 0.86 -20.93 -12.23
N THR A 108 1.04 -20.53 -10.97
CA THR A 108 0.95 -19.14 -10.51
C THR A 108 2.29 -18.72 -9.93
N GLU A 109 2.86 -17.64 -10.44
CA GLU A 109 4.02 -16.98 -9.85
C GLU A 109 3.60 -15.71 -9.12
N ALA A 110 4.19 -15.47 -7.96
CA ALA A 110 3.87 -14.34 -7.10
C ALA A 110 5.14 -13.52 -6.82
N PHE A 111 5.02 -12.21 -6.93
CA PHE A 111 6.07 -11.24 -6.66
C PHE A 111 5.54 -10.19 -5.70
N GLY A 112 6.33 -9.81 -4.71
CA GLY A 112 5.87 -8.83 -3.75
C GLY A 112 6.96 -8.21 -2.91
N VAL A 113 6.52 -7.32 -2.04
CA VAL A 113 7.36 -6.64 -1.06
C VAL A 113 6.83 -6.96 0.32
N HIS A 114 7.70 -7.36 1.24
CA HIS A 114 7.35 -7.55 2.66
C HIS A 114 6.68 -6.29 3.21
N THR A 115 5.70 -6.47 4.08
CA THR A 115 4.99 -5.35 4.73
C THR A 115 5.94 -4.44 5.49
N GLN A 116 5.55 -3.15 5.60
CA GLN A 116 6.30 -2.07 6.24
C GLN A 116 7.65 -1.73 5.56
N PRO A 117 7.72 -1.66 4.21
CA PRO A 117 8.90 -1.12 3.56
C PRO A 117 9.09 0.36 3.91
N ALA A 118 10.32 0.83 3.81
CA ALA A 118 10.64 2.26 3.97
C ALA A 118 10.51 3.05 2.64
N ALA A 119 9.85 2.48 1.65
CA ALA A 119 9.58 3.11 0.35
C ALA A 119 8.14 2.81 -0.09
N MET A 120 7.56 3.69 -0.91
CA MET A 120 6.36 3.35 -1.68
C MET A 120 6.79 2.46 -2.83
N CYS A 121 6.26 1.24 -2.86
CA CYS A 121 6.71 0.21 -3.79
C CYS A 121 5.63 -0.14 -4.80
N TRP A 122 6.01 -0.24 -6.07
CA TRP A 122 5.14 -0.78 -7.12
C TRP A 122 5.95 -1.52 -8.18
N TRP A 123 5.25 -2.31 -8.96
CA TRP A 123 5.81 -3.13 -10.03
C TRP A 123 5.24 -2.74 -11.38
N THR A 124 6.00 -3.05 -12.42
CA THR A 124 5.54 -3.17 -13.81
C THR A 124 6.07 -4.49 -14.36
N ALA A 125 5.31 -5.14 -15.24
CA ALA A 125 5.70 -6.43 -15.82
C ALA A 125 5.35 -6.49 -17.31
N GLU A 126 6.25 -7.08 -18.09
CA GLU A 126 6.13 -7.39 -19.51
C GLU A 126 6.72 -8.79 -19.76
N SER A 127 6.47 -9.38 -20.92
CA SER A 127 7.02 -10.71 -21.22
C SER A 127 8.56 -10.79 -21.19
N THR A 128 9.24 -9.66 -21.37
CA THR A 128 10.71 -9.56 -21.36
C THR A 128 11.31 -9.43 -19.95
N GLY A 129 10.46 -9.20 -18.94
CA GLY A 129 10.90 -9.04 -17.56
C GLY A 129 9.98 -8.13 -16.75
N TYR A 130 10.48 -7.71 -15.61
CA TYR A 130 9.72 -6.87 -14.68
C TYR A 130 10.60 -5.84 -13.98
N SER A 131 9.97 -4.84 -13.40
CA SER A 131 10.67 -3.78 -12.65
C SER A 131 9.99 -3.53 -11.33
N VAL A 132 10.79 -3.21 -10.30
CA VAL A 132 10.31 -2.68 -9.03
C VAL A 132 10.79 -1.25 -8.83
N TYR A 133 9.86 -0.43 -8.42
CA TYR A 133 10.07 0.99 -8.12
C TYR A 133 10.02 1.18 -6.61
N LEU A 134 11.03 1.82 -6.05
CA LEU A 134 11.18 2.09 -4.63
C LEU A 134 11.28 3.61 -4.44
N ASP A 135 10.14 4.24 -4.20
CA ASP A 135 10.05 5.70 -4.04
C ASP A 135 10.19 6.05 -2.55
N VAL A 136 11.27 6.73 -2.22
CA VAL A 136 11.62 7.10 -0.84
C VAL A 136 11.32 8.57 -0.51
N ARG A 137 10.67 9.31 -1.42
CA ARG A 137 10.35 10.73 -1.20
C ARG A 137 9.54 10.96 0.08
N CYS A 138 9.78 12.10 0.69
CA CYS A 138 9.01 12.59 1.81
C CYS A 138 8.47 14.00 1.46
N GLY A 139 7.14 14.16 1.45
CA GLY A 139 6.51 15.43 1.07
C GLY A 139 6.77 15.83 -0.40
N GLY A 140 6.98 14.85 -1.29
CA GLY A 140 7.29 15.10 -2.70
C GLY A 140 8.76 15.41 -3.01
N LEU A 141 9.61 15.58 -2.01
CA LEU A 141 11.03 15.90 -2.13
C LEU A 141 11.90 14.67 -1.91
N GLY A 142 13.10 14.66 -2.51
CA GLY A 142 14.12 13.65 -2.26
C GLY A 142 14.61 13.65 -0.81
N VAL A 143 14.94 12.47 -0.31
CA VAL A 143 15.40 12.28 1.08
C VAL A 143 16.92 12.33 1.16
N ARG A 144 17.44 13.18 2.04
CA ARG A 144 18.87 13.21 2.40
C ARG A 144 19.14 12.19 3.49
N LEU A 145 19.91 11.16 3.17
CA LEU A 145 20.25 10.11 4.13
C LEU A 145 21.39 10.50 5.06
N ASN A 146 22.24 11.46 4.67
CA ASN A 146 23.36 11.97 5.48
C ASN A 146 24.27 10.85 6.00
N GLY A 147 24.63 9.91 5.14
CA GLY A 147 25.44 8.75 5.46
C GLY A 147 24.71 7.57 6.11
N ARG A 148 23.41 7.70 6.39
CA ARG A 148 22.58 6.59 6.90
C ARG A 148 22.29 5.59 5.78
N THR A 149 22.14 4.33 6.17
CA THR A 149 21.67 3.25 5.29
C THR A 149 20.20 2.98 5.54
N LEU A 150 19.39 3.06 4.49
CA LEU A 150 17.97 2.76 4.49
C LEU A 150 17.76 1.35 3.89
N CYS A 151 17.09 0.44 4.61
CA CYS A 151 16.53 -0.75 4.00
C CYS A 151 15.21 -0.33 3.32
N ALA A 152 15.26 -0.06 2.03
CA ALA A 152 14.13 0.49 1.29
C ALA A 152 12.98 -0.52 1.16
N ALA A 153 13.32 -1.78 0.90
CA ALA A 153 12.35 -2.86 0.77
C ALA A 153 13.01 -4.24 0.91
N GLU A 154 12.18 -5.25 1.16
CA GLU A 154 12.55 -6.67 1.07
C GLU A 154 11.63 -7.33 0.04
N LEU A 155 12.22 -7.84 -1.05
CA LEU A 155 11.53 -8.41 -2.21
C LEU A 155 11.37 -9.91 -2.03
N CYS A 156 10.17 -10.44 -2.32
CA CYS A 156 9.83 -11.85 -2.22
C CYS A 156 9.26 -12.38 -3.52
N ARG A 157 9.54 -13.65 -3.83
CA ARG A 157 8.98 -14.39 -4.96
C ARG A 157 8.58 -15.80 -4.52
N ALA A 158 7.46 -16.30 -5.03
CA ALA A 158 7.03 -17.67 -4.81
C ALA A 158 6.37 -18.25 -6.07
N GLU A 159 6.29 -19.57 -6.13
CA GLU A 159 5.68 -20.32 -7.21
C GLU A 159 4.68 -21.33 -6.63
N TYR A 160 3.55 -21.46 -7.29
CA TYR A 160 2.47 -22.36 -6.93
C TYR A 160 2.11 -23.20 -8.14
N GLU A 161 2.09 -24.52 -7.98
CA GLU A 161 1.61 -25.47 -8.98
C GLU A 161 0.24 -25.98 -8.56
N ASP A 162 -0.65 -26.16 -9.50
CA ASP A 162 -2.01 -26.71 -9.31
C ASP A 162 -2.86 -25.96 -8.26
N ALA A 163 -2.51 -24.70 -7.96
CA ALA A 163 -3.29 -23.83 -7.10
C ALA A 163 -4.01 -22.77 -7.94
N ASP A 164 -5.30 -22.56 -7.64
CA ASP A 164 -6.00 -21.41 -8.21
C ASP A 164 -5.43 -20.09 -7.70
N GLY A 165 -5.68 -19.01 -8.45
CA GLY A 165 -5.10 -17.71 -8.14
C GLY A 165 -5.49 -17.17 -6.75
N PHE A 166 -6.70 -17.47 -6.25
CA PHE A 166 -7.15 -17.02 -4.94
C PHE A 166 -6.40 -17.74 -3.80
N THR A 167 -6.22 -19.04 -3.90
CA THR A 167 -5.44 -19.84 -2.95
C THR A 167 -3.97 -19.38 -2.93
N ALA A 168 -3.36 -19.24 -4.10
CA ALA A 168 -1.98 -18.75 -4.23
C ALA A 168 -1.80 -17.35 -3.60
N MET A 169 -2.78 -16.44 -3.79
CA MET A 169 -2.78 -15.12 -3.19
C MET A 169 -2.83 -15.17 -1.66
N GLY A 170 -3.75 -15.96 -1.09
CA GLY A 170 -3.89 -16.11 0.36
C GLY A 170 -2.61 -16.61 1.03
N GLU A 171 -1.98 -17.62 0.45
CA GLU A 171 -0.69 -18.14 0.93
C GLU A 171 0.44 -17.11 0.79
N PHE A 172 0.51 -16.42 -0.36
CA PHE A 172 1.57 -15.43 -0.58
C PHE A 172 1.44 -14.20 0.32
N PHE A 173 0.23 -13.77 0.63
CA PHE A 173 0.03 -12.68 1.58
C PHE A 173 0.53 -13.02 2.99
N SER A 174 0.50 -14.29 3.38
CA SER A 174 1.12 -14.75 4.62
C SER A 174 2.66 -14.69 4.58
N VAL A 175 3.26 -14.80 3.38
CA VAL A 175 4.70 -14.54 3.19
C VAL A 175 5.00 -13.05 3.31
N LEU A 176 4.21 -12.20 2.65
CA LEU A 176 4.43 -10.74 2.68
C LEU A 176 4.20 -10.13 4.07
N SER A 177 3.33 -10.73 4.88
CA SER A 177 3.01 -10.28 6.24
C SER A 177 2.98 -11.47 7.20
N PRO A 178 4.15 -11.97 7.64
CA PRO A 178 4.22 -13.16 8.49
C PRO A 178 3.65 -12.95 9.90
N ASN A 179 3.57 -11.71 10.36
CA ASN A 179 3.03 -11.34 11.67
C ASN A 179 1.99 -10.22 11.53
N PRO A 180 0.83 -10.47 10.89
CA PRO A 180 -0.16 -9.43 10.65
C PRO A 180 -0.82 -9.01 11.96
N ILE A 181 -0.99 -7.71 12.15
CA ILE A 181 -1.82 -7.17 13.23
C ILE A 181 -3.26 -7.14 12.73
N LEU A 182 -4.02 -8.15 13.10
CA LEU A 182 -5.43 -8.27 12.70
C LEU A 182 -6.35 -7.78 13.82
N PRO A 183 -7.52 -7.20 13.50
CA PRO A 183 -8.54 -6.89 14.48
C PRO A 183 -9.03 -8.20 15.14
N LYS A 184 -9.37 -8.13 16.44
CA LYS A 184 -9.81 -9.29 17.22
C LYS A 184 -11.13 -9.90 16.74
N SER A 185 -11.95 -9.09 16.06
CA SER A 185 -13.24 -9.48 15.47
C SER A 185 -13.45 -8.72 14.16
N PRO A 186 -14.31 -9.20 13.25
CA PRO A 186 -14.61 -8.51 12.01
C PRO A 186 -15.03 -7.07 12.23
N VAL A 187 -14.45 -6.14 11.48
CA VAL A 187 -14.82 -4.73 11.47
C VAL A 187 -15.91 -4.53 10.42
N TYR A 188 -17.07 -4.03 10.84
CA TYR A 188 -18.19 -3.73 9.96
C TYR A 188 -18.95 -2.51 10.49
N GLY A 189 -19.79 -1.91 9.66
CA GLY A 189 -20.58 -0.75 10.08
C GLY A 189 -21.01 0.13 8.93
N ALA A 190 -21.10 1.43 9.19
CA ALA A 190 -21.57 2.43 8.25
C ALA A 190 -20.61 3.61 8.15
N ASN A 191 -20.77 4.38 7.09
CA ASN A 191 -20.02 5.57 6.76
C ASN A 191 -21.00 6.57 6.11
N ASN A 192 -20.85 7.86 6.40
CA ASN A 192 -21.77 8.90 5.92
C ASN A 192 -21.34 9.57 4.62
N TRP A 193 -20.22 9.17 3.99
CA TRP A 193 -19.69 9.91 2.84
C TRP A 193 -20.64 9.94 1.65
N TYR A 194 -21.02 8.79 1.11
CA TYR A 194 -21.70 8.72 -0.19
C TYR A 194 -23.12 9.26 -0.23
N HIS A 195 -23.72 9.65 0.88
CA HIS A 195 -25.02 10.34 0.88
C HIS A 195 -24.94 11.78 1.38
N ALA A 196 -24.02 12.10 2.30
CA ALA A 196 -23.88 13.42 2.89
C ALA A 196 -22.74 14.24 2.28
N TYR A 197 -21.72 13.57 1.75
CA TYR A 197 -20.47 14.18 1.26
C TYR A 197 -19.88 15.13 2.33
N GLY A 198 -19.76 16.38 2.08
CA GLY A 198 -19.22 17.36 3.03
C GLY A 198 -20.28 18.08 3.87
N HIS A 199 -21.52 17.61 3.89
CA HIS A 199 -22.66 18.31 4.53
C HIS A 199 -23.19 17.61 5.78
N ALA A 200 -22.53 16.53 6.24
CA ALA A 200 -22.92 15.84 7.46
C ALA A 200 -22.75 16.71 8.71
N THR A 201 -23.62 16.47 9.69
CA THR A 201 -23.58 17.10 10.99
C THR A 201 -23.58 16.05 12.11
N GLU A 202 -23.31 16.46 13.35
CA GLU A 202 -23.43 15.61 14.53
C GLU A 202 -24.82 14.96 14.64
N ASP A 203 -25.88 15.71 14.35
CA ASP A 203 -27.27 15.22 14.41
C ASP A 203 -27.53 14.16 13.32
N ASP A 204 -26.98 14.31 12.14
CA ASP A 204 -27.07 13.29 11.08
C ASP A 204 -26.38 11.99 11.51
N VAL A 205 -25.16 12.10 12.01
CA VAL A 205 -24.41 10.95 12.53
C VAL A 205 -25.15 10.21 13.64
N LEU A 206 -25.73 10.94 14.61
CA LEU A 206 -26.49 10.34 15.70
C LEU A 206 -27.77 9.65 15.22
N ARG A 207 -28.48 10.23 14.25
CA ARG A 207 -29.68 9.63 13.65
C ARG A 207 -29.34 8.32 12.93
N GLU A 208 -28.29 8.32 12.14
CA GLU A 208 -27.86 7.14 11.38
C GLU A 208 -27.25 6.05 12.26
N ALA A 209 -26.48 6.46 13.27
CA ALA A 209 -25.93 5.53 14.24
C ALA A 209 -27.04 4.85 15.06
N LYS A 210 -28.14 5.56 15.39
CA LYS A 210 -29.31 4.97 16.04
C LYS A 210 -29.91 3.87 15.17
N ALA A 211 -30.15 4.12 13.89
CA ALA A 211 -30.67 3.11 12.97
C ALA A 211 -29.73 1.90 12.87
N LEU A 212 -28.42 2.13 12.80
CA LEU A 212 -27.43 1.06 12.80
C LEU A 212 -27.44 0.25 14.12
N ALA A 213 -27.61 0.92 15.25
CA ALA A 213 -27.68 0.26 16.56
C ALA A 213 -28.92 -0.66 16.66
N GLU A 214 -30.07 -0.20 16.15
CA GLU A 214 -31.31 -0.98 16.08
C GLU A 214 -31.18 -2.20 15.17
N LEU A 215 -30.61 -2.03 13.98
CA LEU A 215 -30.36 -3.13 13.03
C LEU A 215 -29.39 -4.20 13.55
N THR A 216 -28.55 -3.86 14.50
CA THR A 216 -27.52 -4.73 15.07
C THR A 216 -27.75 -5.06 16.53
N GLU A 217 -28.98 -4.87 17.01
CA GLU A 217 -29.35 -5.18 18.38
C GLU A 217 -29.06 -6.65 18.72
N GLY A 218 -28.50 -6.91 19.89
CA GLY A 218 -28.16 -8.26 20.36
C GLY A 218 -26.85 -8.83 19.80
N LEU A 219 -26.19 -8.19 18.83
CA LEU A 219 -24.91 -8.65 18.34
C LEU A 219 -23.77 -8.27 19.31
N ALA A 220 -22.99 -9.27 19.74
CA ALA A 220 -21.85 -9.06 20.64
C ALA A 220 -20.73 -8.23 19.99
N ASN A 221 -20.45 -8.47 18.70
CA ASN A 221 -19.53 -7.66 17.92
C ASN A 221 -20.26 -6.41 17.42
N ARG A 222 -20.04 -5.28 18.10
CA ARG A 222 -20.76 -4.03 17.79
C ARG A 222 -20.18 -3.33 16.56
N PRO A 223 -21.04 -2.72 15.72
CA PRO A 223 -20.62 -2.06 14.48
C PRO A 223 -19.88 -0.76 14.74
N TRP A 224 -19.14 -0.34 13.71
CA TRP A 224 -18.48 0.96 13.64
C TRP A 224 -19.35 1.96 12.88
N PHE A 225 -19.33 3.22 13.30
CA PHE A 225 -19.80 4.34 12.48
C PHE A 225 -18.61 5.25 12.20
N ILE A 226 -18.26 5.38 10.92
CA ILE A 226 -17.13 6.20 10.48
C ILE A 226 -17.65 7.58 10.11
N ILE A 227 -17.25 8.59 10.86
CA ILE A 227 -17.42 9.99 10.49
C ILE A 227 -16.40 10.29 9.41
N ASP A 228 -16.86 10.49 8.18
CA ASP A 228 -16.00 10.70 7.03
C ASP A 228 -15.51 12.17 6.95
N ASP A 229 -14.82 12.52 5.89
CA ASP A 229 -14.21 13.84 5.67
C ASP A 229 -15.18 15.01 5.92
N CYS A 230 -14.62 16.19 6.12
CA CYS A 230 -15.33 17.45 6.33
C CYS A 230 -15.90 17.68 7.74
N TRP A 231 -15.49 16.87 8.72
CA TRP A 231 -15.75 17.12 10.13
C TRP A 231 -14.82 18.17 10.75
N GLN A 232 -13.61 18.32 10.20
CA GLN A 232 -12.50 19.11 10.75
C GLN A 232 -12.71 20.62 10.62
N ILE A 233 -12.16 21.34 11.59
CA ILE A 233 -12.10 22.80 11.61
C ILE A 233 -11.20 23.35 10.49
N ASP A 234 -11.45 24.58 10.07
CA ASP A 234 -10.65 25.36 9.13
C ASP A 234 -10.41 24.62 7.79
N ARG A 235 -11.36 23.77 7.40
CA ARG A 235 -11.34 23.14 6.11
C ARG A 235 -11.28 24.23 5.03
N ALA A 236 -10.17 24.28 4.30
CA ALA A 236 -10.07 25.11 3.11
C ALA A 236 -11.05 24.59 2.04
N ASP A 237 -11.66 25.47 1.27
CA ASP A 237 -12.63 25.13 0.24
C ASP A 237 -12.12 24.03 -0.68
N ASN A 238 -12.89 22.96 -0.77
CA ASN A 238 -12.61 21.77 -1.59
C ASN A 238 -11.29 21.03 -1.28
N TYR A 239 -10.73 21.19 -0.09
CA TYR A 239 -9.52 20.52 0.31
C TYR A 239 -9.75 19.63 1.52
N ASN A 240 -9.47 18.34 1.39
CA ASN A 240 -9.64 17.34 2.44
C ASN A 240 -8.37 17.14 3.30
N GLY A 241 -7.63 18.19 3.55
CA GLY A 241 -6.47 18.21 4.44
C GLY A 241 -6.81 18.58 5.87
N GLY A 242 -5.82 18.45 6.75
CA GLY A 242 -5.94 18.91 8.14
C GLY A 242 -6.16 20.42 8.26
N PRO A 243 -6.18 20.94 9.49
CA PRO A 243 -5.82 20.23 10.71
C PRO A 243 -6.97 19.38 11.28
N TRP A 244 -6.64 18.15 11.70
CA TRP A 244 -7.60 17.22 12.33
C TRP A 244 -7.55 17.32 13.87
N ARG A 245 -7.64 18.51 14.41
CA ARG A 245 -7.52 18.79 15.86
C ARG A 245 -8.84 19.09 16.57
N ALA A 246 -9.85 19.55 15.82
CA ALA A 246 -11.14 19.93 16.34
C ALA A 246 -12.22 19.83 15.26
N GLY A 247 -13.45 19.66 15.64
CA GLY A 247 -14.60 19.69 14.75
C GLY A 247 -14.98 21.11 14.30
N ASN A 248 -15.66 21.20 13.16
CA ASN A 248 -16.25 22.42 12.64
C ASN A 248 -17.62 22.72 13.28
N LYS A 249 -18.38 23.66 12.72
CA LYS A 249 -19.73 24.05 13.23
C LYS A 249 -20.73 22.88 13.24
N GLY A 250 -20.62 21.94 12.30
CA GLY A 250 -21.47 20.75 12.24
C GLY A 250 -21.07 19.68 13.26
N PHE A 251 -19.87 19.78 13.81
CA PHE A 251 -19.28 18.83 14.76
C PHE A 251 -18.62 19.57 15.93
N PRO A 252 -19.41 20.31 16.73
CA PRO A 252 -18.87 21.22 17.76
C PRO A 252 -18.22 20.49 18.93
N ASP A 253 -18.64 19.25 19.21
CA ASP A 253 -18.15 18.44 20.34
C ASP A 253 -17.84 16.99 19.91
N MET A 254 -16.71 16.78 19.24
CA MET A 254 -16.28 15.45 18.82
C MET A 254 -16.10 14.44 19.98
N PRO A 255 -15.54 14.81 21.14
CA PRO A 255 -15.48 13.91 22.28
C PRO A 255 -16.87 13.51 22.80
N GLY A 256 -17.80 14.45 22.89
CA GLY A 256 -19.19 14.20 23.28
C GLY A 256 -19.93 13.33 22.29
N LEU A 257 -19.76 13.56 20.99
CA LEU A 257 -20.29 12.71 19.92
C LEU A 257 -19.78 11.28 20.04
N ALA A 258 -18.47 11.09 20.20
CA ALA A 258 -17.88 9.76 20.37
C ALA A 258 -18.42 9.03 21.62
N LYS A 259 -18.71 9.78 22.70
CA LYS A 259 -19.35 9.24 23.91
C LYS A 259 -20.77 8.77 23.62
N LYS A 260 -21.62 9.62 23.01
CA LYS A 260 -23.01 9.29 22.62
C LYS A 260 -23.09 8.06 21.72
N LEU A 261 -22.17 7.94 20.76
CA LEU A 261 -22.07 6.75 19.89
C LEU A 261 -21.81 5.48 20.71
N ARG A 262 -20.83 5.49 21.62
CA ARG A 262 -20.54 4.34 22.50
C ARG A 262 -21.73 3.99 23.39
N GLU A 263 -22.42 4.98 23.94
CA GLU A 263 -23.61 4.78 24.78
C GLU A 263 -24.77 4.12 24.02
N SER A 264 -24.86 4.35 22.70
CA SER A 264 -25.81 3.65 21.82
C SER A 264 -25.29 2.29 21.30
N GLY A 265 -24.13 1.83 21.77
CA GLY A 265 -23.54 0.56 21.36
C GLY A 265 -22.87 0.61 19.99
N ILE A 266 -22.47 1.79 19.51
CA ILE A 266 -21.75 2.00 18.24
C ILE A 266 -20.29 2.35 18.54
N GLN A 267 -19.36 1.72 17.84
CA GLN A 267 -17.95 2.07 17.90
C GLN A 267 -17.69 3.32 17.03
N PRO A 268 -17.20 4.44 17.60
CA PRO A 268 -16.91 5.62 16.81
C PRO A 268 -15.62 5.46 16.03
N GLY A 269 -15.66 5.71 14.73
CA GLY A 269 -14.53 5.87 13.86
C GLY A 269 -14.48 7.26 13.26
N ILE A 270 -13.31 7.67 12.79
CA ILE A 270 -13.10 8.99 12.20
C ILE A 270 -12.14 8.88 11.01
N TRP A 271 -12.47 9.56 9.94
CA TRP A 271 -11.61 9.65 8.77
C TRP A 271 -10.54 10.74 8.97
N VAL A 272 -9.30 10.40 8.61
CA VAL A 272 -8.15 11.30 8.52
C VAL A 272 -7.29 10.90 7.31
N ARG A 273 -6.55 11.84 6.76
CA ARG A 273 -5.69 11.61 5.60
C ARG A 273 -4.21 11.86 5.92
#